data_452a4c9b2bca8ee07276ae5ae1ecbca1
#
_entry.id   452a4c9b2bca8ee07276ae5ae1ecbca1
#
_cell.length_a   1.000
_cell.length_b   1.000
_cell.length_c   1.000
_cell.angle_alpha   90.00
_cell.angle_beta   90.00
_cell.angle_gamma   90.00
#
_symmetry.space_group_name_H-M   'P 1'
#
loop_
_entity.id
_entity.type
_entity.pdbx_description
1 polymer ?
#
loop_
_entity_poly.entity_id
_entity_poly.type
_entity_poly.pdbx_seq_one_letter_code
_entity_poly.pdbx_strand_id
1 'polypeptide(L)'
;MFLNLREIIEIPGGSVPFECELETEGLDFPQIKEYKTKPRAEGRVYNEAGVLRLEGELTAEMICICDRCGCEFESVKVTPLDAVIVEENTGDDPELFTLEGDGIDLSEVLETCFILDMETKFLCKEDCKGLCPTCGKNLNLGPCGCRKQIDPRFAVLEQLLDK
;
A
#
# COMPACT_ATOMS: atom_id res chain seq x y z
N MET A 1 -15.62 -11.13 -1.93
CA MET A 1 -15.73 -12.13 -3.05
C MET A 1 -15.22 -13.48 -2.57
N PHE A 2 -16.07 -14.50 -2.60
CA PHE A 2 -15.77 -15.83 -2.01
C PHE A 2 -15.07 -16.76 -3.00
N LEU A 3 -13.91 -17.30 -2.61
CA LEU A 3 -13.16 -18.32 -3.35
C LEU A 3 -13.34 -19.67 -2.66
N ASN A 4 -13.88 -20.63 -3.41
CA ASN A 4 -14.07 -22.01 -2.90
C ASN A 4 -12.76 -22.79 -3.02
N LEU A 5 -12.30 -23.37 -1.92
CA LEU A 5 -11.05 -24.11 -1.78
C LEU A 5 -11.25 -25.60 -1.51
N ARG A 6 -12.49 -26.08 -1.50
CA ARG A 6 -12.85 -27.48 -1.13
C ARG A 6 -12.01 -28.53 -1.84
N GLU A 7 -11.67 -28.29 -3.11
CA GLU A 7 -10.92 -29.26 -3.90
C GLU A 7 -9.44 -29.37 -3.48
N ILE A 8 -8.92 -28.38 -2.77
CA ILE A 8 -7.49 -28.35 -2.41
C ILE A 8 -7.21 -28.44 -0.91
N ILE A 9 -8.23 -28.27 -0.04
CA ILE A 9 -8.03 -28.30 1.43
C ILE A 9 -7.32 -29.58 1.86
N GLU A 10 -7.74 -30.74 1.37
CA GLU A 10 -7.19 -32.03 1.77
C GLU A 10 -6.16 -32.59 0.76
N ILE A 11 -5.87 -31.88 -0.35
CA ILE A 11 -5.00 -32.36 -1.44
C ILE A 11 -3.69 -31.59 -1.45
N PRO A 12 -2.60 -32.11 -0.86
CA PRO A 12 -1.28 -31.47 -0.96
C PRO A 12 -0.85 -31.27 -2.42
N GLY A 13 -0.40 -30.07 -2.74
CA GLY A 13 -0.01 -29.67 -4.10
C GLY A 13 -1.18 -29.21 -4.99
N GLY A 14 -2.43 -29.27 -4.49
CA GLY A 14 -3.58 -28.68 -5.18
C GLY A 14 -3.48 -27.16 -5.23
N SER A 15 -4.00 -26.54 -6.29
CA SER A 15 -4.05 -25.07 -6.40
C SER A 15 -5.30 -24.61 -7.14
N VAL A 16 -5.82 -23.44 -6.72
CA VAL A 16 -6.96 -22.77 -7.34
C VAL A 16 -6.52 -21.36 -7.73
N PRO A 17 -6.51 -21.00 -9.01
CA PRO A 17 -6.20 -19.64 -9.45
C PRO A 17 -7.37 -18.69 -9.15
N PHE A 18 -7.06 -17.42 -8.99
CA PHE A 18 -8.06 -16.36 -8.91
C PHE A 18 -7.64 -15.13 -9.72
N GLU A 19 -8.64 -14.41 -10.21
CA GLU A 19 -8.52 -13.10 -10.82
C GLU A 19 -9.75 -12.29 -10.42
N CYS A 20 -9.53 -11.13 -9.83
CA CYS A 20 -10.64 -10.32 -9.33
C CYS A 20 -10.30 -8.83 -9.23
N GLU A 21 -11.34 -8.02 -9.05
CA GLU A 21 -11.22 -6.60 -8.77
C GLU A 21 -11.56 -6.34 -7.30
N LEU A 22 -10.80 -5.44 -6.67
CA LEU A 22 -11.04 -4.98 -5.33
C LEU A 22 -11.93 -3.75 -5.36
N GLU A 23 -13.00 -3.75 -4.54
CA GLU A 23 -13.82 -2.57 -4.34
C GLU A 23 -13.04 -1.53 -3.53
N THR A 24 -13.13 -0.27 -3.95
CA THR A 24 -12.39 0.83 -3.29
C THR A 24 -13.20 1.53 -2.21
N GLU A 25 -14.46 1.11 -2.00
CA GLU A 25 -15.30 1.59 -0.92
C GLU A 25 -14.73 1.13 0.43
N GLY A 26 -14.19 2.05 1.22
CA GLY A 26 -13.52 1.73 2.49
C GLY A 26 -12.00 1.84 2.44
N LEU A 27 -11.39 1.92 1.26
CA LEU A 27 -9.95 2.20 1.08
C LEU A 27 -9.72 3.72 1.03
N ASP A 28 -9.90 4.39 2.16
CA ASP A 28 -9.75 5.86 2.26
C ASP A 28 -8.33 6.22 2.74
N PHE A 29 -7.50 6.61 1.80
CA PHE A 29 -6.16 7.14 2.05
C PHE A 29 -6.12 8.63 1.70
N PRO A 30 -5.79 9.53 2.64
CA PRO A 30 -5.79 10.99 2.40
C PRO A 30 -4.93 11.43 1.22
N GLN A 31 -3.91 10.65 0.86
CA GLN A 31 -2.99 10.92 -0.24
C GLN A 31 -3.50 10.42 -1.59
N ILE A 32 -4.50 9.53 -1.61
CA ILE A 32 -5.11 9.03 -2.84
C ILE A 32 -6.32 9.89 -3.16
N LYS A 33 -6.25 10.66 -4.24
CA LYS A 33 -7.35 11.49 -4.70
C LYS A 33 -8.44 10.64 -5.36
N GLU A 34 -8.02 9.70 -6.20
CA GLU A 34 -8.91 8.78 -6.88
C GLU A 34 -8.16 7.55 -7.39
N TYR A 35 -8.88 6.44 -7.52
CA TYR A 35 -8.44 5.26 -8.25
C TYR A 35 -8.88 5.40 -9.71
N LYS A 36 -7.94 5.31 -10.68
CA LYS A 36 -8.25 5.40 -12.12
C LYS A 36 -9.09 4.23 -12.62
N THR A 37 -8.81 3.08 -12.05
CA THR A 37 -9.53 1.81 -12.28
C THR A 37 -9.67 1.09 -10.94
N LYS A 38 -10.59 0.13 -10.85
CA LYS A 38 -10.60 -0.77 -9.68
C LYS A 38 -9.28 -1.52 -9.61
N PRO A 39 -8.66 -1.62 -8.42
CA PRO A 39 -7.46 -2.43 -8.26
C PRO A 39 -7.74 -3.88 -8.67
N ARG A 40 -6.81 -4.46 -9.42
CA ARG A 40 -6.93 -5.82 -9.96
C ARG A 40 -5.95 -6.73 -9.29
N ALA A 41 -6.45 -7.85 -8.79
CA ALA A 41 -5.65 -8.90 -8.19
C ALA A 41 -5.67 -10.15 -9.05
N GLU A 42 -4.51 -10.77 -9.18
CA GLU A 42 -4.34 -12.08 -9.80
C GLU A 42 -3.38 -12.94 -8.99
N GLY A 43 -3.67 -14.23 -8.91
CA GLY A 43 -2.86 -15.13 -8.11
C GLY A 43 -3.45 -16.53 -8.01
N ARG A 44 -3.02 -17.22 -6.98
CA ARG A 44 -3.54 -18.57 -6.67
C ARG A 44 -3.53 -18.83 -5.16
N VAL A 45 -4.42 -19.69 -4.73
CA VAL A 45 -4.34 -20.38 -3.44
C VAL A 45 -3.86 -21.79 -3.67
N TYR A 46 -2.89 -22.27 -2.90
CA TYR A 46 -2.35 -23.61 -3.02
C TYR A 46 -2.14 -24.27 -1.66
N ASN A 47 -2.16 -25.57 -1.65
CA ASN A 47 -1.92 -26.38 -0.45
C ASN A 47 -0.46 -26.84 -0.42
N GLU A 48 0.33 -26.28 0.49
CA GLU A 48 1.72 -26.66 0.75
C GLU A 48 1.79 -27.55 1.99
N ALA A 49 1.83 -28.87 1.75
CA ALA A 49 1.96 -29.86 2.82
C ALA A 49 0.90 -29.76 3.95
N GLY A 50 -0.33 -29.38 3.61
CA GLY A 50 -1.43 -29.22 4.58
C GLY A 50 -1.66 -27.79 5.06
N VAL A 51 -0.82 -26.84 4.61
CA VAL A 51 -1.01 -25.42 4.87
C VAL A 51 -1.51 -24.74 3.60
N LEU A 52 -2.60 -24.02 3.67
CA LEU A 52 -3.11 -23.22 2.56
C LEU A 52 -2.40 -21.87 2.51
N ARG A 53 -1.84 -21.54 1.36
CA ARG A 53 -1.20 -20.26 1.11
C ARG A 53 -1.80 -19.58 -0.10
N LEU A 54 -1.94 -18.25 -0.01
CA LEU A 54 -2.32 -17.38 -1.10
C LEU A 54 -1.06 -16.63 -1.57
N GLU A 55 -0.80 -16.66 -2.87
CA GLU A 55 0.26 -15.86 -3.49
C GLU A 55 -0.27 -15.18 -4.75
N GLY A 56 0.23 -13.99 -5.04
CA GLY A 56 -0.16 -13.22 -6.21
C GLY A 56 0.28 -11.78 -6.16
N GLU A 57 -0.36 -10.95 -6.95
CA GLU A 57 -0.11 -9.52 -7.02
C GLU A 57 -1.44 -8.75 -7.13
N LEU A 58 -1.50 -7.59 -6.49
CA LEU A 58 -2.59 -6.63 -6.63
C LEU A 58 -2.03 -5.34 -7.23
N THR A 59 -2.57 -4.93 -8.37
CA THR A 59 -2.15 -3.70 -9.07
C THR A 59 -3.23 -2.63 -8.94
N ALA A 60 -2.84 -1.43 -8.48
CA ALA A 60 -3.69 -0.27 -8.36
C ALA A 60 -3.13 0.92 -9.13
N GLU A 61 -3.93 1.51 -10.02
CA GLU A 61 -3.63 2.77 -10.70
C GLU A 61 -4.34 3.92 -10.01
N MET A 62 -3.58 4.90 -9.55
CA MET A 62 -4.08 5.96 -8.67
C MET A 62 -3.62 7.34 -9.11
N ILE A 63 -4.41 8.36 -8.81
CA ILE A 63 -3.98 9.76 -8.77
C ILE A 63 -3.71 10.11 -7.31
N CYS A 64 -2.46 10.42 -7.00
CA CYS A 64 -1.99 10.70 -5.65
C CYS A 64 -1.62 12.18 -5.48
N ILE A 65 -1.64 12.62 -4.21
CA ILE A 65 -1.21 13.96 -3.81
C ILE A 65 0.17 13.84 -3.15
N CYS A 66 1.15 14.58 -3.66
CA CYS A 66 2.50 14.56 -3.12
C CYS A 66 2.57 15.21 -1.73
N ASP A 67 3.06 14.49 -0.73
CA ASP A 67 3.19 14.97 0.66
C ASP A 67 4.17 16.16 0.82
N ARG A 68 5.08 16.36 -0.15
CA ARG A 68 6.04 17.47 -0.09
C ARG A 68 5.58 18.73 -0.81
N CYS A 69 4.98 18.61 -1.98
CA CYS A 69 4.67 19.78 -2.80
C CYS A 69 3.18 19.95 -3.13
N GLY A 70 2.32 19.03 -2.68
CA GLY A 70 0.88 19.08 -2.87
C GLY A 70 0.42 18.92 -4.33
N CYS A 71 1.31 18.60 -5.26
CA CYS A 71 0.89 18.35 -6.63
C CYS A 71 0.28 16.96 -6.79
N GLU A 72 -0.66 16.85 -7.72
CA GLU A 72 -1.22 15.58 -8.14
C GLU A 72 -0.22 14.89 -9.08
N PHE A 73 -0.14 13.55 -8.98
CA PHE A 73 0.65 12.71 -9.85
C PHE A 73 0.04 11.32 -9.99
N GLU A 74 0.28 10.70 -11.13
CA GLU A 74 -0.13 9.31 -11.37
C GLU A 74 0.86 8.35 -10.70
N SER A 75 0.33 7.34 -10.05
CA SER A 75 1.09 6.27 -9.41
C SER A 75 0.48 4.92 -9.74
N VAL A 76 1.32 3.95 -10.01
CA VAL A 76 0.93 2.55 -10.12
C VAL A 76 1.61 1.82 -8.98
N LYS A 77 0.79 1.19 -8.13
CA LYS A 77 1.26 0.38 -7.02
C LYS A 77 1.00 -1.09 -7.33
N VAL A 78 2.04 -1.90 -7.15
CA VAL A 78 1.94 -3.36 -7.18
C VAL A 78 2.21 -3.86 -5.76
N THR A 79 1.18 -4.42 -5.15
CA THR A 79 1.25 -5.01 -3.81
C THR A 79 1.43 -6.52 -3.97
N PRO A 80 2.50 -7.10 -3.42
CA PRO A 80 2.63 -8.55 -3.36
C PRO A 80 1.59 -9.13 -2.41
N LEU A 81 0.96 -10.20 -2.83
CA LEU A 81 0.02 -10.95 -2.00
C LEU A 81 0.75 -12.19 -1.48
N ASP A 82 0.90 -12.30 -0.18
CA ASP A 82 1.41 -13.49 0.53
C ASP A 82 0.62 -13.62 1.83
N ALA A 83 -0.24 -14.63 1.91
CA ALA A 83 -1.10 -14.85 3.05
C ALA A 83 -1.20 -16.33 3.40
N VAL A 84 -1.28 -16.63 4.69
CA VAL A 84 -1.50 -17.97 5.20
C VAL A 84 -2.97 -18.10 5.62
N ILE A 85 -3.62 -19.18 5.18
CA ILE A 85 -5.02 -19.47 5.48
C ILE A 85 -5.07 -20.63 6.46
N VAL A 86 -5.72 -20.42 7.60
CA VAL A 86 -5.84 -21.37 8.70
C VAL A 86 -7.29 -21.70 9.00
N GLU A 87 -7.54 -22.84 9.64
CA GLU A 87 -8.89 -23.21 10.06
C GLU A 87 -9.40 -22.33 11.22
N GLU A 88 -8.51 -22.02 12.17
CA GLU A 88 -8.81 -21.15 13.32
C GLU A 88 -7.63 -20.21 13.58
N ASN A 89 -7.89 -18.91 13.66
CA ASN A 89 -6.91 -17.91 14.10
C ASN A 89 -7.12 -17.64 15.58
N THR A 90 -6.26 -18.21 16.43
CA THR A 90 -6.34 -18.04 17.89
C THR A 90 -5.58 -16.83 18.43
N GLY A 91 -4.94 -16.03 17.56
CA GLY A 91 -3.99 -15.00 18.01
C GLY A 91 -4.01 -13.74 17.17
N ASP A 92 -5.07 -13.04 16.92
CA ASP A 92 -5.13 -11.69 16.28
C ASP A 92 -3.95 -11.32 15.31
N ASP A 93 -3.41 -12.33 14.61
CA ASP A 93 -2.32 -12.12 13.64
C ASP A 93 -2.94 -11.65 12.31
N PRO A 94 -2.62 -10.42 11.87
CA PRO A 94 -3.22 -9.86 10.65
C PRO A 94 -2.75 -10.55 9.36
N GLU A 95 -1.70 -11.37 9.41
CA GLU A 95 -1.20 -12.13 8.26
C GLU A 95 -1.85 -13.52 8.13
N LEU A 96 -2.67 -13.91 9.13
CA LEU A 96 -3.41 -15.17 9.14
C LEU A 96 -4.88 -14.93 8.85
N PHE A 97 -5.37 -15.52 7.78
CA PHE A 97 -6.78 -15.47 7.39
C PHE A 97 -7.49 -16.78 7.74
N THR A 98 -8.75 -16.68 8.11
CA THR A 98 -9.51 -17.85 8.54
C THR A 98 -10.39 -18.38 7.43
N LEU A 99 -10.45 -19.70 7.29
CA LEU A 99 -11.40 -20.37 6.40
C LEU A 99 -12.84 -20.10 6.85
N GLU A 100 -13.68 -19.73 5.91
CA GLU A 100 -15.12 -19.65 6.07
C GLU A 100 -15.78 -20.87 5.42
N GLY A 101 -15.96 -21.94 6.19
CA GLY A 101 -16.42 -23.22 5.65
C GLY A 101 -15.39 -23.84 4.69
N ASP A 102 -15.73 -23.99 3.42
CA ASP A 102 -14.85 -24.59 2.39
C ASP A 102 -14.09 -23.53 1.55
N GLY A 103 -13.97 -22.27 2.01
CA GLY A 103 -13.34 -21.23 1.21
C GLY A 103 -12.91 -20.02 2.02
N ILE A 104 -12.64 -18.92 1.31
CA ILE A 104 -12.15 -17.66 1.90
C ILE A 104 -12.79 -16.46 1.20
N ASP A 105 -13.04 -15.38 1.95
CA ASP A 105 -13.36 -14.09 1.33
C ASP A 105 -12.07 -13.38 0.88
N LEU A 106 -11.86 -13.36 -0.44
CA LEU A 106 -10.72 -12.68 -1.05
C LEU A 106 -10.74 -11.18 -0.80
N SER A 107 -11.89 -10.55 -0.63
CA SER A 107 -11.97 -9.11 -0.41
C SER A 107 -11.24 -8.71 0.86
N GLU A 108 -11.44 -9.44 1.96
CA GLU A 108 -10.77 -9.21 3.24
C GLU A 108 -9.25 -9.37 3.13
N VAL A 109 -8.79 -10.45 2.44
CA VAL A 109 -7.35 -10.70 2.22
C VAL A 109 -6.71 -9.58 1.42
N LEU A 110 -7.33 -9.20 0.30
CA LEU A 110 -6.80 -8.17 -0.60
C LEU A 110 -6.76 -6.79 0.05
N GLU A 111 -7.83 -6.41 0.76
CA GLU A 111 -7.90 -5.16 1.52
C GLU A 111 -6.79 -5.10 2.57
N THR A 112 -6.65 -6.16 3.36
CA THR A 112 -5.63 -6.23 4.42
C THR A 112 -4.22 -6.14 3.85
N CYS A 113 -3.89 -6.95 2.82
CA CYS A 113 -2.59 -6.90 2.17
C CYS A 113 -2.30 -5.51 1.57
N PHE A 114 -3.29 -4.90 0.91
CA PHE A 114 -3.14 -3.58 0.32
C PHE A 114 -2.90 -2.49 1.37
N ILE A 115 -3.63 -2.52 2.48
CA ILE A 115 -3.47 -1.57 3.59
C ILE A 115 -2.10 -1.72 4.26
N LEU A 116 -1.67 -2.95 4.54
CA LEU A 116 -0.40 -3.22 5.21
C LEU A 116 0.82 -2.85 4.35
N ASP A 117 0.73 -3.03 3.02
CA ASP A 117 1.79 -2.68 2.08
C ASP A 117 1.73 -1.21 1.63
N MET A 118 0.75 -0.43 2.11
CA MET A 118 0.61 0.97 1.68
C MET A 118 1.76 1.83 2.18
N GLU A 119 2.27 2.65 1.28
CA GLU A 119 3.37 3.57 1.56
C GLU A 119 2.96 4.65 2.56
N THR A 120 3.82 4.90 3.55
CA THR A 120 3.59 5.98 4.53
C THR A 120 3.85 7.37 3.97
N LYS A 121 4.40 7.46 2.76
CA LYS A 121 4.78 8.74 2.14
C LYS A 121 4.67 8.69 0.61
N PHE A 122 3.83 9.55 0.07
CA PHE A 122 3.62 9.69 -1.36
C PHE A 122 4.43 10.86 -1.93
N LEU A 123 5.33 10.57 -2.87
CA LEU A 123 6.19 11.58 -3.49
C LEU A 123 6.03 11.54 -5.00
N CYS A 124 5.80 12.70 -5.62
CA CYS A 124 5.73 12.80 -7.08
C CYS A 124 7.06 12.46 -7.77
N LYS A 125 8.17 12.52 -7.04
CA LYS A 125 9.52 12.08 -7.41
C LYS A 125 10.41 12.02 -6.17
N GLU A 126 11.44 11.20 -6.20
CA GLU A 126 12.36 10.99 -5.06
C GLU A 126 13.03 12.29 -4.59
N ASP A 127 13.46 13.13 -5.52
CA ASP A 127 14.14 14.41 -5.28
C ASP A 127 13.17 15.58 -5.14
N CYS A 128 11.88 15.35 -4.86
CA CYS A 128 10.90 16.41 -4.71
C CYS A 128 11.35 17.43 -3.66
N LYS A 129 11.48 18.70 -4.08
CA LYS A 129 11.95 19.82 -3.24
C LYS A 129 10.87 20.40 -2.34
N GLY A 130 9.62 20.01 -2.56
CA GLY A 130 8.48 20.45 -1.75
C GLY A 130 8.11 21.92 -1.98
N LEU A 131 7.42 22.47 -0.97
CA LEU A 131 7.02 23.88 -0.92
C LEU A 131 8.01 24.69 -0.05
N CYS A 132 8.18 25.95 -0.42
CA CYS A 132 8.92 26.88 0.43
C CYS A 132 8.13 27.10 1.74
N PRO A 133 8.74 26.89 2.93
CA PRO A 133 8.05 27.06 4.21
C PRO A 133 7.64 28.50 4.50
N THR A 134 8.23 29.49 3.79
CA THR A 134 7.94 30.91 4.02
C THR A 134 6.83 31.43 3.11
N CYS A 135 6.83 31.08 1.82
CA CYS A 135 5.91 31.66 0.85
C CYS A 135 5.03 30.63 0.11
N GLY A 136 5.18 29.32 0.40
CA GLY A 136 4.38 28.27 -0.22
C GLY A 136 4.73 27.99 -1.71
N LYS A 137 5.72 28.67 -2.30
CA LYS A 137 6.09 28.42 -3.70
C LYS A 137 6.61 26.99 -3.87
N ASN A 138 6.16 26.31 -4.91
CA ASN A 138 6.69 25.00 -5.27
C ASN A 138 8.14 25.12 -5.77
N LEU A 139 9.07 24.56 -4.99
CA LEU A 139 10.51 24.64 -5.25
C LEU A 139 10.97 23.73 -6.41
N ASN A 140 10.12 22.83 -6.87
CA ASN A 140 10.38 22.04 -8.08
C ASN A 140 10.29 22.89 -9.35
N LEU A 141 9.54 24.01 -9.30
CA LEU A 141 9.38 24.96 -10.42
C LEU A 141 10.44 26.05 -10.44
N GLY A 142 11.39 26.02 -9.51
CA GLY A 142 12.48 26.97 -9.40
C GLY A 142 12.59 27.59 -8.00
N PRO A 143 13.74 28.23 -7.71
CA PRO A 143 13.99 28.81 -6.41
C PRO A 143 13.02 29.97 -6.09
N CYS A 144 12.74 30.19 -4.84
CA CYS A 144 12.07 31.40 -4.35
C CYS A 144 13.11 32.40 -3.83
N GLY A 145 12.73 33.68 -3.75
CA GLY A 145 13.60 34.74 -3.23
C GLY A 145 13.61 34.82 -1.69
N CYS A 146 12.97 33.88 -1.00
CA CYS A 146 12.91 33.87 0.47
C CYS A 146 14.26 33.48 1.07
N ARG A 147 14.69 34.21 2.10
CA ARG A 147 15.82 33.80 2.94
C ARG A 147 15.32 32.74 3.93
N LYS A 148 16.11 31.67 4.15
CA LYS A 148 15.84 30.71 5.21
C LYS A 148 15.91 31.48 6.54
N GLN A 149 14.81 31.54 7.24
CA GLN A 149 14.80 32.01 8.64
C GLN A 149 15.28 30.86 9.51
N ILE A 150 16.43 31.06 10.14
CA ILE A 150 16.95 30.09 11.10
C ILE A 150 16.22 30.38 12.42
N ASP A 151 15.64 29.36 13.03
CA ASP A 151 15.03 29.50 14.35
C ASP A 151 16.12 30.00 15.33
N PRO A 152 15.90 31.08 16.05
CA PRO A 152 16.88 31.66 16.98
C PRO A 152 17.45 30.66 18.01
N ARG A 153 16.69 29.59 18.30
CA ARG A 153 17.15 28.52 19.20
C ARG A 153 18.28 27.67 18.59
N PHE A 154 18.40 27.65 17.27
CA PHE A 154 19.44 26.90 16.54
C PHE A 154 20.56 27.81 16.04
N ALA A 155 20.50 29.13 16.24
CA ALA A 155 21.53 30.09 15.80
C ALA A 155 22.93 29.75 16.35
N VAL A 156 23.01 29.15 17.54
CA VAL A 156 24.29 28.74 18.15
C VAL A 156 24.90 27.53 17.36
N LEU A 157 24.09 26.67 16.77
CA LEU A 157 24.58 25.52 15.98
C LEU A 157 25.14 25.95 14.63
N GLU A 158 24.68 27.08 14.07
CA GLU A 158 25.21 27.63 12.80
C GLU A 158 26.69 27.97 12.94
N GLN A 159 27.12 28.48 14.11
CA GLN A 159 28.53 28.78 14.38
C GLN A 159 29.47 27.56 14.38
N LEU A 160 28.89 26.35 14.48
CA LEU A 160 29.65 25.10 14.41
C LEU A 160 29.85 24.59 12.97
N LEU A 161 29.05 25.09 12.01
CA LEU A 161 29.10 24.69 10.61
C LEU A 161 30.06 25.57 9.78
N ASP A 162 30.46 26.73 10.29
CA ASP A 162 31.37 27.68 9.64
C ASP A 162 32.87 27.41 9.98
N LYS A 163 33.25 26.16 10.28
CA LYS A 163 34.64 25.73 10.49
C LYS A 163 35.12 24.79 9.42
#